data_cb1fc61f3685a7e899f7cf70474939a6
#
_entry.id   cb1fc61f3685a7e899f7cf70474939a6
#
_cell.length_a   1.000
_cell.length_b   1.000
_cell.length_c   1.000
_cell.angle_alpha   90.00
_cell.angle_beta   90.00
_cell.angle_gamma   90.00
#
_symmetry.space_group_name_H-M   'P 1'
#
loop_
_entity.id
_entity.type
_entity.pdbx_description
1 polymer ?
#
loop_
_entity_poly.entity_id
_entity_poly.type
_entity_poly.pdbx_seq_one_letter_code
_entity_poly.pdbx_strand_id
1 'polypeptide(L)'
;MPQRGENGVIMGKKKKDTIELRFYEIPQNEYVLALLGENWIRDYGHDEVHLHFHNLMEIGVCRNGTGKLILDEEQRPYQPAMVSIIPNNYPHVTISNTKEGPSYWEYLFFDPAQIIAEMYPKNELFCRELIRKVNRRALFLHEWENHNLAFLVRQIMEEMRGRRSHYTDSVRGLLYSLVIEIIRLNEEQEAKQEVQGVEMQKHSGVTQIAAALDYVRMEYMHMIRVEELAQECHMSETHFRRLFESCMNMSPVDYINLVRIQKACDLLKKTTDSMDIVAQKVGFTTTSTFNRNFKKFLNTSPYQWKINPENYETKLLNYNISARKGW
;
A
#
# COMPACT_ATOMS: atom_id res chain seq x y z
N MET A 1 -34.94 42.54 37.35
CA MET A 1 -33.97 41.41 37.36
C MET A 1 -34.06 40.72 36.02
N PRO A 2 -33.05 40.79 35.15
CA PRO A 2 -33.03 40.08 33.87
C PRO A 2 -32.35 38.74 34.03
N GLN A 3 -33.01 37.73 33.50
CA GLN A 3 -32.50 36.36 33.37
C GLN A 3 -31.37 36.29 32.33
N ARG A 4 -30.25 35.72 32.70
CA ARG A 4 -29.14 35.38 31.82
C ARG A 4 -29.45 34.05 31.12
N GLY A 5 -29.53 34.06 29.78
CA GLY A 5 -29.50 32.89 28.95
C GLY A 5 -28.05 32.48 28.70
N GLU A 6 -27.63 31.33 29.20
CA GLU A 6 -26.40 30.67 28.85
C GLU A 6 -26.65 29.74 27.67
N ASN A 7 -26.31 30.18 26.47
CA ASN A 7 -26.12 29.28 25.31
C ASN A 7 -24.63 29.06 25.10
N GLY A 8 -24.05 28.15 25.86
CA GLY A 8 -22.76 27.58 25.60
C GLY A 8 -22.87 26.51 24.50
N VAL A 9 -22.66 26.87 23.25
CA VAL A 9 -22.47 25.90 22.18
C VAL A 9 -21.11 25.23 22.44
N ILE A 10 -21.13 24.02 22.98
CA ILE A 10 -19.98 23.15 23.05
C ILE A 10 -19.65 22.74 21.61
N MET A 11 -18.71 23.44 20.99
CA MET A 11 -18.09 22.97 19.74
C MET A 11 -17.45 21.60 20.03
N GLY A 12 -18.13 20.54 19.63
CA GLY A 12 -17.58 19.21 19.61
C GLY A 12 -16.27 19.24 18.79
N LYS A 13 -15.16 18.81 19.40
CA LYS A 13 -13.91 18.57 18.66
C LYS A 13 -14.26 17.69 17.47
N LYS A 14 -14.11 18.21 16.23
CA LYS A 14 -14.16 17.41 15.02
C LYS A 14 -13.25 16.20 15.26
N LYS A 15 -13.82 14.98 15.20
CA LYS A 15 -13.05 13.75 15.15
C LYS A 15 -12.08 13.90 14.01
N LYS A 16 -10.78 13.82 14.29
CA LYS A 16 -9.73 13.86 13.25
C LYS A 16 -10.01 12.66 12.35
N ASP A 17 -10.21 12.90 11.06
CA ASP A 17 -10.31 11.85 10.05
C ASP A 17 -8.97 11.10 10.06
N THR A 18 -8.96 9.90 10.66
CA THR A 18 -7.75 9.07 10.74
C THR A 18 -7.75 8.16 9.53
N ILE A 19 -6.79 8.38 8.63
CA ILE A 19 -6.52 7.45 7.55
C ILE A 19 -5.80 6.22 8.14
N GLU A 20 -6.25 5.03 7.78
CA GLU A 20 -5.73 3.77 8.29
C GLU A 20 -4.61 3.24 7.38
N LEU A 21 -3.43 2.92 7.92
CA LEU A 21 -2.42 2.14 7.20
C LEU A 21 -2.74 0.65 7.33
N ARG A 22 -2.89 -0.04 6.22
CA ARG A 22 -3.03 -1.49 6.15
C ARG A 22 -1.76 -2.10 5.57
N PHE A 23 -1.18 -3.00 6.33
CA PHE A 23 0.04 -3.68 5.90
C PHE A 23 -0.26 -5.09 5.43
N TYR A 24 0.11 -5.38 4.18
CA TYR A 24 -0.06 -6.69 3.57
C TYR A 24 1.29 -7.38 3.41
N GLU A 25 1.32 -8.69 3.63
CA GLU A 25 2.45 -9.55 3.35
C GLU A 25 2.15 -10.46 2.16
N ILE A 26 3.09 -10.51 1.22
CA ILE A 26 3.05 -11.51 0.15
C ILE A 26 3.48 -12.86 0.76
N PRO A 27 2.74 -13.96 0.53
CA PRO A 27 3.10 -15.28 1.03
C PRO A 27 4.50 -15.69 0.58
N GLN A 28 5.15 -16.52 1.39
CA GLN A 28 6.50 -16.99 1.09
C GLN A 28 6.54 -17.72 -0.27
N ASN A 29 7.55 -17.43 -1.09
CA ASN A 29 7.74 -17.96 -2.45
C ASN A 29 6.66 -17.55 -3.47
N GLU A 30 5.82 -16.56 -3.14
CA GLU A 30 4.84 -15.98 -4.04
C GLU A 30 5.30 -14.58 -4.49
N TYR A 31 4.75 -14.12 -5.60
CA TYR A 31 4.91 -12.73 -6.09
C TYR A 31 3.69 -11.86 -5.80
N VAL A 32 2.57 -12.50 -5.46
CA VAL A 32 1.26 -11.85 -5.30
C VAL A 32 0.56 -12.42 -4.07
N LEU A 33 -0.06 -11.53 -3.28
CA LEU A 33 -1.14 -11.90 -2.39
C LEU A 33 -2.44 -11.77 -3.19
N ALA A 34 -3.14 -12.90 -3.39
CA ALA A 34 -4.38 -12.95 -4.15
C ALA A 34 -5.58 -13.21 -3.23
N LEU A 35 -6.57 -12.33 -3.26
CA LEU A 35 -7.81 -12.43 -2.51
C LEU A 35 -8.94 -12.72 -3.50
N LEU A 36 -9.21 -14.00 -3.74
CA LEU A 36 -10.09 -14.50 -4.79
C LEU A 36 -11.23 -15.35 -4.22
N GLY A 37 -12.36 -15.36 -4.93
CA GLY A 37 -13.50 -16.23 -4.65
C GLY A 37 -14.57 -15.60 -3.76
N GLU A 38 -15.58 -16.40 -3.42
CA GLU A 38 -16.83 -15.95 -2.79
C GLU A 38 -16.69 -15.32 -1.40
N ASN A 39 -15.57 -15.53 -0.72
CA ASN A 39 -15.27 -14.88 0.56
C ASN A 39 -15.19 -13.33 0.45
N TRP A 40 -15.11 -12.83 -0.76
CA TRP A 40 -15.01 -11.41 -1.08
C TRP A 40 -16.31 -10.81 -1.61
N ILE A 41 -17.41 -11.55 -1.45
CA ILE A 41 -18.79 -11.05 -1.62
C ILE A 41 -19.22 -10.45 -0.29
N ARG A 42 -19.32 -9.12 -0.21
CA ARG A 42 -19.63 -8.41 1.04
C ARG A 42 -20.13 -6.99 0.83
N ASP A 43 -20.63 -6.39 1.88
CA ASP A 43 -20.88 -4.95 1.95
C ASP A 43 -19.58 -4.24 2.28
N TYR A 44 -18.99 -3.58 1.28
CA TYR A 44 -17.77 -2.80 1.43
C TYR A 44 -18.09 -1.43 2.00
N GLY A 45 -17.27 -0.97 2.94
CA GLY A 45 -17.26 0.39 3.46
C GLY A 45 -18.60 0.79 4.12
N HIS A 46 -18.63 0.84 5.43
CA HIS A 46 -19.83 1.34 6.14
C HIS A 46 -19.80 2.86 6.31
N ASP A 47 -18.63 3.50 6.02
CA ASP A 47 -18.40 4.89 6.33
C ASP A 47 -17.37 5.49 5.36
N GLU A 48 -17.66 6.65 4.76
CA GLU A 48 -16.76 7.38 3.87
C GLU A 48 -15.54 7.98 4.59
N VAL A 49 -15.59 8.01 5.92
CA VAL A 49 -14.54 8.58 6.78
C VAL A 49 -13.34 7.65 6.94
N HIS A 50 -13.43 6.39 6.54
CA HIS A 50 -12.39 5.38 6.76
C HIS A 50 -11.55 5.09 5.52
N LEU A 51 -10.95 6.15 4.93
CA LEU A 51 -9.90 5.97 3.95
C LEU A 51 -8.77 5.13 4.53
N HIS A 52 -8.22 4.25 3.72
CA HIS A 52 -7.02 3.49 4.07
C HIS A 52 -6.01 3.53 2.92
N PHE A 53 -4.79 3.17 3.23
CA PHE A 53 -3.73 2.94 2.26
C PHE A 53 -2.87 1.76 2.69
N HIS A 54 -2.11 1.20 1.79
CA HIS A 54 -1.30 0.01 2.06
C HIS A 54 0.06 0.04 1.34
N ASN A 55 0.94 -0.85 1.77
CA ASN A 55 2.33 -0.94 1.33
C ASN A 55 2.54 -1.59 -0.04
N LEU A 56 1.55 -2.28 -0.58
CA LEU A 56 1.60 -2.94 -1.88
C LEU A 56 0.75 -2.20 -2.91
N MET A 57 1.02 -2.41 -4.19
CA MET A 57 0.07 -2.04 -5.24
C MET A 57 -1.12 -2.98 -5.20
N GLU A 58 -2.34 -2.41 -5.24
CA GLU A 58 -3.59 -3.16 -5.33
C GLU A 58 -4.14 -3.14 -6.75
N ILE A 59 -4.58 -4.29 -7.22
CA ILE A 59 -5.44 -4.39 -8.39
C ILE A 59 -6.75 -5.02 -7.95
N GLY A 60 -7.85 -4.28 -8.07
CA GLY A 60 -9.20 -4.75 -7.79
C GLY A 60 -9.98 -4.99 -9.07
N VAL A 61 -10.75 -6.07 -9.11
CA VAL A 61 -11.69 -6.37 -10.21
C VAL A 61 -13.08 -6.54 -9.64
N CYS A 62 -14.00 -5.67 -10.05
CA CYS A 62 -15.41 -5.77 -9.70
C CYS A 62 -16.07 -6.88 -10.53
N ARG A 63 -16.47 -7.96 -9.87
CA ARG A 63 -17.18 -9.09 -10.50
C ARG A 63 -18.68 -8.88 -10.52
N ASN A 64 -19.22 -8.29 -9.46
CA ASN A 64 -20.64 -8.01 -9.33
C ASN A 64 -20.90 -6.88 -8.33
N GLY A 65 -22.06 -6.24 -8.42
CA GLY A 65 -22.50 -5.16 -7.52
C GLY A 65 -22.16 -3.79 -8.05
N THR A 66 -22.67 -2.78 -7.37
CA THR A 66 -22.45 -1.36 -7.65
C THR A 66 -22.09 -0.61 -6.39
N GLY A 67 -21.60 0.61 -6.57
CA GLY A 67 -21.22 1.47 -5.47
C GLY A 67 -20.29 2.59 -5.92
N LYS A 68 -19.40 3.02 -5.04
CA LYS A 68 -18.38 4.02 -5.36
C LYS A 68 -17.01 3.61 -4.82
N LEU A 69 -16.00 3.90 -5.60
CA LEU A 69 -14.60 3.86 -5.20
C LEU A 69 -14.17 5.31 -4.94
N ILE A 70 -13.72 5.58 -3.72
CA ILE A 70 -13.14 6.87 -3.36
C ILE A 70 -11.63 6.73 -3.50
N LEU A 71 -11.05 7.56 -4.35
CA LEU A 71 -9.61 7.63 -4.63
C LEU A 71 -9.12 8.99 -4.15
N ASP A 72 -8.48 9.01 -2.98
CA ASP A 72 -8.12 10.24 -2.28
C ASP A 72 -9.37 11.11 -1.97
N GLU A 73 -9.61 12.17 -2.72
CA GLU A 73 -10.81 13.03 -2.59
C GLU A 73 -11.83 12.83 -3.72
N GLU A 74 -11.50 12.01 -4.73
CA GLU A 74 -12.35 11.79 -5.90
C GLU A 74 -13.24 10.56 -5.73
N GLN A 75 -14.54 10.73 -5.94
CA GLN A 75 -15.53 9.65 -5.91
C GLN A 75 -15.87 9.21 -7.33
N ARG A 76 -15.69 7.93 -7.61
CA ARG A 76 -15.98 7.31 -8.91
C ARG A 76 -16.97 6.15 -8.75
N PRO A 77 -18.09 6.13 -9.46
CA PRO A 77 -19.01 5.01 -9.42
C PRO A 77 -18.36 3.76 -10.02
N TYR A 78 -18.66 2.59 -9.44
CA TYR A 78 -18.27 1.32 -10.02
C TYR A 78 -19.46 0.44 -10.37
N GLN A 79 -19.22 -0.44 -11.31
CA GLN A 79 -20.11 -1.50 -11.78
C GLN A 79 -19.28 -2.73 -12.16
N PRO A 80 -19.92 -3.88 -12.49
CA PRO A 80 -19.19 -5.07 -12.95
C PRO A 80 -18.24 -4.79 -14.11
N ALA A 81 -17.15 -5.54 -14.19
CA ALA A 81 -16.09 -5.41 -15.18
C ALA A 81 -15.26 -4.10 -15.07
N MET A 82 -15.32 -3.40 -13.94
CA MET A 82 -14.39 -2.32 -13.63
C MET A 82 -13.12 -2.87 -12.97
N VAL A 83 -11.99 -2.28 -13.32
CA VAL A 83 -10.65 -2.60 -12.79
C VAL A 83 -10.09 -1.36 -12.10
N SER A 84 -9.66 -1.50 -10.85
CA SER A 84 -8.90 -0.49 -10.12
C SER A 84 -7.44 -0.88 -10.06
N ILE A 85 -6.52 0.09 -10.23
CA ILE A 85 -5.09 -0.05 -9.98
C ILE A 85 -4.74 1.06 -9.01
N ILE A 86 -4.43 0.67 -7.79
CA ILE A 86 -4.17 1.60 -6.70
C ILE A 86 -2.71 1.47 -6.30
N PRO A 87 -1.91 2.53 -6.50
CA PRO A 87 -0.51 2.54 -6.11
C PRO A 87 -0.34 2.28 -4.61
N ASN A 88 0.84 1.80 -4.22
CA ASN A 88 1.21 1.76 -2.82
C ASN A 88 1.10 3.18 -2.20
N ASN A 89 0.72 3.22 -0.93
CA ASN A 89 0.53 4.46 -0.16
C ASN A 89 -0.51 5.44 -0.75
N TYR A 90 -1.46 4.96 -1.56
CA TYR A 90 -2.52 5.80 -2.13
C TYR A 90 -3.82 5.63 -1.32
N PRO A 91 -4.38 6.72 -0.74
CA PRO A 91 -5.59 6.63 0.08
C PRO A 91 -6.82 6.30 -0.75
N HIS A 92 -7.58 5.31 -0.31
CA HIS A 92 -8.80 4.89 -1.00
C HIS A 92 -9.77 4.15 -0.08
N VAL A 93 -11.01 4.00 -0.54
CA VAL A 93 -12.02 3.10 0.05
C VAL A 93 -13.06 2.70 -0.99
N THR A 94 -13.42 1.42 -0.99
CA THR A 94 -14.56 0.89 -1.76
C THR A 94 -15.80 0.92 -0.89
N ILE A 95 -16.92 1.43 -1.42
CA ILE A 95 -18.21 1.53 -0.71
C ILE A 95 -19.30 0.92 -1.56
N SER A 96 -19.95 -0.13 -1.07
CA SER A 96 -21.05 -0.80 -1.76
C SER A 96 -22.35 0.01 -1.71
N ASN A 97 -23.15 -0.10 -2.74
CA ASN A 97 -24.54 0.36 -2.74
C ASN A 97 -25.40 -0.67 -1.99
N THR A 98 -25.59 -0.46 -0.68
CA THR A 98 -26.31 -1.40 0.19
C THR A 98 -27.77 -1.66 -0.22
N LYS A 99 -28.34 -0.81 -1.08
CA LYS A 99 -29.71 -1.00 -1.62
C LYS A 99 -29.76 -2.09 -2.70
N GLU A 100 -28.64 -2.38 -3.34
CA GLU A 100 -28.51 -3.38 -4.41
C GLU A 100 -27.87 -4.69 -3.94
N GLY A 101 -27.54 -4.77 -2.65
CA GLY A 101 -26.91 -5.93 -2.03
C GLY A 101 -25.39 -5.89 -2.04
N PRO A 102 -24.74 -6.98 -1.59
CA PRO A 102 -23.30 -7.04 -1.46
C PRO A 102 -22.61 -7.00 -2.82
N SER A 103 -21.42 -6.40 -2.85
CA SER A 103 -20.57 -6.37 -4.04
C SER A 103 -19.55 -7.51 -3.98
N TYR A 104 -19.17 -8.00 -5.15
CA TYR A 104 -18.13 -9.01 -5.30
C TYR A 104 -16.90 -8.39 -5.98
N TRP A 105 -15.84 -8.27 -5.20
CA TRP A 105 -14.54 -7.82 -5.68
C TRP A 105 -13.51 -8.92 -5.49
N GLU A 106 -12.52 -8.96 -6.38
CA GLU A 106 -11.33 -9.79 -6.24
C GLU A 106 -10.09 -8.90 -6.34
N TYR A 107 -9.06 -9.24 -5.56
CA TYR A 107 -7.90 -8.39 -5.41
C TYR A 107 -6.59 -9.14 -5.60
N LEU A 108 -5.62 -8.46 -6.21
CA LEU A 108 -4.22 -8.84 -6.27
C LEU A 108 -3.39 -7.74 -5.61
N PHE A 109 -2.45 -8.13 -4.77
CA PHE A 109 -1.49 -7.22 -4.14
C PHE A 109 -0.08 -7.68 -4.47
N PHE A 110 0.78 -6.78 -4.95
CA PHE A 110 2.18 -7.08 -5.26
C PHE A 110 3.08 -5.86 -5.04
N ASP A 111 4.40 -6.06 -4.96
CA ASP A 111 5.38 -4.99 -4.86
C ASP A 111 5.98 -4.67 -6.24
N PRO A 112 5.57 -3.57 -6.91
CA PRO A 112 6.13 -3.21 -8.20
C PRO A 112 7.63 -2.89 -8.14
N ALA A 113 8.15 -2.43 -6.99
CA ALA A 113 9.57 -2.16 -6.83
C ALA A 113 10.40 -3.44 -6.86
N GLN A 114 9.91 -4.53 -6.25
CA GLN A 114 10.55 -5.84 -6.34
C GLN A 114 10.58 -6.33 -7.79
N ILE A 115 9.45 -6.25 -8.50
CA ILE A 115 9.32 -6.69 -9.89
C ILE A 115 10.29 -5.90 -10.80
N ILE A 116 10.34 -4.57 -10.67
CA ILE A 116 11.23 -3.71 -11.47
C ILE A 116 12.70 -4.00 -11.16
N ALA A 117 13.07 -4.22 -9.89
CA ALA A 117 14.43 -4.56 -9.51
C ALA A 117 14.89 -5.92 -10.09
N GLU A 118 13.99 -6.89 -10.21
CA GLU A 118 14.27 -8.17 -10.88
C GLU A 118 14.43 -8.02 -12.41
N MET A 119 13.65 -7.12 -13.03
CA MET A 119 13.78 -6.81 -14.47
C MET A 119 15.11 -6.11 -14.80
N TYR A 120 15.60 -5.23 -13.91
CA TYR A 120 16.76 -4.37 -14.15
C TYR A 120 17.78 -4.39 -13.00
N PRO A 121 18.36 -5.54 -12.65
CA PRO A 121 19.11 -5.74 -11.40
C PRO A 121 20.42 -4.94 -11.28
N LYS A 122 20.88 -4.26 -12.33
CA LYS A 122 22.12 -3.49 -12.35
C LYS A 122 21.92 -2.00 -12.62
N ASN A 123 20.68 -1.51 -12.64
CA ASN A 123 20.39 -0.13 -13.04
C ASN A 123 19.45 0.54 -12.02
N GLU A 124 19.99 0.91 -10.85
CA GLU A 124 19.22 1.51 -9.77
C GLU A 124 18.52 2.81 -10.18
N LEU A 125 19.17 3.70 -10.92
CA LEU A 125 18.58 4.98 -11.35
C LEU A 125 17.35 4.74 -12.24
N PHE A 126 17.46 3.81 -13.17
CA PHE A 126 16.37 3.44 -14.05
C PHE A 126 15.23 2.76 -13.27
N CYS A 127 15.56 1.88 -12.31
CA CYS A 127 14.56 1.30 -11.42
C CYS A 127 13.79 2.38 -10.65
N ARG A 128 14.48 3.36 -10.07
CA ARG A 128 13.84 4.48 -9.34
C ARG A 128 12.88 5.27 -10.23
N GLU A 129 13.27 5.54 -11.47
CA GLU A 129 12.42 6.22 -12.44
C GLU A 129 11.15 5.40 -12.76
N LEU A 130 11.30 4.10 -13.05
CA LEU A 130 10.17 3.23 -13.34
C LEU A 130 9.23 3.03 -12.14
N ILE A 131 9.79 2.94 -10.91
CA ILE A 131 9.00 2.87 -9.68
C ILE A 131 8.16 4.14 -9.50
N ARG A 132 8.71 5.30 -9.79
CA ARG A 132 7.95 6.56 -9.75
C ARG A 132 6.84 6.56 -10.81
N LYS A 133 7.13 6.11 -12.02
CA LYS A 133 6.14 6.05 -13.11
C LYS A 133 5.00 5.08 -12.81
N VAL A 134 5.28 3.89 -12.30
CA VAL A 134 4.25 2.87 -12.03
C VAL A 134 3.34 3.28 -10.86
N ASN A 135 3.86 4.03 -9.88
CA ASN A 135 3.11 4.48 -8.70
C ASN A 135 2.52 5.90 -8.85
N ARG A 136 2.55 6.49 -10.04
CA ARG A 136 2.26 7.91 -10.21
C ARG A 136 0.83 8.30 -9.86
N ARG A 137 -0.14 7.47 -10.20
CA ARG A 137 -1.57 7.72 -9.98
C ARG A 137 -2.38 6.44 -9.87
N ALA A 138 -3.54 6.54 -9.24
CA ALA A 138 -4.54 5.50 -9.31
C ALA A 138 -5.23 5.51 -10.67
N LEU A 139 -5.46 4.30 -11.24
CA LEU A 139 -6.21 4.10 -12.46
C LEU A 139 -7.52 3.37 -12.13
N PHE A 140 -8.60 3.79 -12.76
CA PHE A 140 -9.90 3.15 -12.61
C PHE A 140 -10.61 3.17 -13.95
N LEU A 141 -10.77 1.99 -14.56
CA LEU A 141 -11.20 1.83 -15.93
C LEU A 141 -12.08 0.58 -16.11
N HIS A 142 -12.87 0.57 -17.16
CA HIS A 142 -13.61 -0.62 -17.56
C HIS A 142 -12.71 -1.58 -18.36
N GLU A 143 -12.90 -2.89 -18.25
CA GLU A 143 -12.08 -3.91 -18.97
C GLU A 143 -11.98 -3.68 -20.48
N TRP A 144 -12.99 -3.08 -21.11
CA TRP A 144 -12.98 -2.80 -22.57
C TRP A 144 -12.11 -1.56 -22.93
N GLU A 145 -11.78 -0.68 -21.97
CA GLU A 145 -10.95 0.50 -22.24
C GLU A 145 -9.46 0.13 -22.41
N ASN A 146 -9.02 -0.96 -21.79
CA ASN A 146 -7.69 -1.54 -22.02
C ASN A 146 -7.75 -3.07 -21.96
N HIS A 147 -7.89 -3.70 -23.10
CA HIS A 147 -7.96 -5.15 -23.22
C HIS A 147 -6.68 -5.87 -22.76
N ASN A 148 -5.50 -5.28 -23.01
CA ASN A 148 -4.22 -5.88 -22.61
C ASN A 148 -4.10 -5.95 -21.10
N LEU A 149 -4.40 -4.86 -20.40
CA LEU A 149 -4.40 -4.80 -18.94
C LEU A 149 -5.39 -5.82 -18.37
N ALA A 150 -6.64 -5.81 -18.84
CA ALA A 150 -7.68 -6.71 -18.38
C ALA A 150 -7.32 -8.18 -18.61
N PHE A 151 -6.69 -8.49 -19.74
CA PHE A 151 -6.19 -9.84 -20.04
C PHE A 151 -5.11 -10.27 -19.07
N LEU A 152 -4.08 -9.44 -18.81
CA LEU A 152 -2.97 -9.74 -17.93
C LEU A 152 -3.46 -9.96 -16.48
N VAL A 153 -4.34 -9.09 -15.99
CA VAL A 153 -4.93 -9.22 -14.65
C VAL A 153 -5.70 -10.54 -14.53
N ARG A 154 -6.53 -10.86 -15.51
CA ARG A 154 -7.29 -12.12 -15.55
C ARG A 154 -6.37 -13.34 -15.53
N GLN A 155 -5.31 -13.34 -16.37
CA GLN A 155 -4.37 -14.47 -16.42
C GLN A 155 -3.67 -14.69 -15.08
N ILE A 156 -3.23 -13.61 -14.40
CA ILE A 156 -2.63 -13.72 -13.06
C ILE A 156 -3.64 -14.32 -12.08
N MET A 157 -4.90 -13.85 -12.08
CA MET A 157 -5.92 -14.39 -11.19
C MET A 157 -6.19 -15.89 -11.45
N GLU A 158 -6.23 -16.31 -12.70
CA GLU A 158 -6.43 -17.73 -13.07
C GLU A 158 -5.23 -18.61 -12.66
N GLU A 159 -3.99 -18.13 -12.85
CA GLU A 159 -2.81 -18.85 -12.37
C GLU A 159 -2.82 -19.00 -10.83
N MET A 160 -3.22 -17.93 -10.11
CA MET A 160 -3.32 -17.95 -8.65
C MET A 160 -4.46 -18.85 -8.14
N ARG A 161 -5.54 -19.03 -8.91
CA ARG A 161 -6.61 -20.01 -8.59
C ARG A 161 -6.19 -21.42 -8.86
N GLY A 162 -5.63 -21.66 -10.04
CA GLY A 162 -5.33 -23.00 -10.52
C GLY A 162 -4.09 -23.61 -9.90
N ARG A 163 -3.09 -22.79 -9.54
CA ARG A 163 -1.80 -23.19 -8.96
C ARG A 163 -1.19 -24.40 -9.68
N ARG A 164 -1.21 -24.36 -11.01
CA ARG A 164 -0.64 -25.43 -11.84
C ARG A 164 0.89 -25.47 -11.69
N SER A 165 1.51 -26.53 -12.19
CA SER A 165 2.98 -26.61 -12.23
C SER A 165 3.57 -25.33 -12.84
N HIS A 166 4.59 -24.75 -12.19
CA HIS A 166 5.26 -23.50 -12.59
C HIS A 166 4.38 -22.23 -12.60
N TYR A 167 3.25 -22.21 -11.87
CA TYR A 167 2.39 -21.04 -11.83
C TYR A 167 3.11 -19.78 -11.29
N THR A 168 4.03 -19.93 -10.34
CA THR A 168 4.82 -18.80 -9.81
C THR A 168 5.69 -18.16 -10.88
N ASP A 169 6.29 -18.97 -11.77
CA ASP A 169 7.10 -18.46 -12.90
C ASP A 169 6.20 -17.79 -13.96
N SER A 170 5.02 -18.37 -14.21
CA SER A 170 3.99 -17.77 -15.08
C SER A 170 3.52 -16.41 -14.52
N VAL A 171 3.16 -16.35 -13.24
CA VAL A 171 2.74 -15.12 -12.56
C VAL A 171 3.84 -14.05 -12.63
N ARG A 172 5.10 -14.43 -12.41
CA ARG A 172 6.25 -13.51 -12.52
C ARG A 172 6.35 -12.91 -13.92
N GLY A 173 6.27 -13.72 -14.97
CA GLY A 173 6.30 -13.24 -16.36
C GLY A 173 5.14 -12.31 -16.70
N LEU A 174 3.93 -12.64 -16.22
CA LEU A 174 2.73 -11.81 -16.40
C LEU A 174 2.84 -10.47 -15.64
N LEU A 175 3.44 -10.47 -14.43
CA LEU A 175 3.68 -9.25 -13.66
C LEU A 175 4.68 -8.31 -14.36
N TYR A 176 5.72 -8.84 -15.03
CA TYR A 176 6.62 -8.01 -15.84
C TYR A 176 5.85 -7.26 -16.92
N SER A 177 4.99 -7.96 -17.66
CA SER A 177 4.14 -7.35 -18.70
C SER A 177 3.16 -6.35 -18.11
N LEU A 178 2.54 -6.68 -16.98
CA LEU A 178 1.55 -5.83 -16.30
C LEU A 178 2.16 -4.52 -15.79
N VAL A 179 3.35 -4.58 -15.16
CA VAL A 179 4.07 -3.38 -14.70
C VAL A 179 4.38 -2.45 -15.88
N ILE A 180 4.85 -2.99 -17.00
CA ILE A 180 5.12 -2.19 -18.20
C ILE A 180 3.83 -1.57 -18.76
N GLU A 181 2.72 -2.30 -18.77
CA GLU A 181 1.44 -1.77 -19.24
C GLU A 181 0.93 -0.63 -18.36
N ILE A 182 1.04 -0.75 -17.03
CA ILE A 182 0.68 0.33 -16.09
C ILE A 182 1.56 1.57 -16.32
N ILE A 183 2.85 1.40 -16.55
CA ILE A 183 3.76 2.51 -16.84
C ILE A 183 3.33 3.22 -18.13
N ARG A 184 3.04 2.49 -19.21
CA ARG A 184 2.56 3.06 -20.48
C ARG A 184 1.27 3.87 -20.30
N LEU A 185 0.30 3.32 -19.56
CA LEU A 185 -0.96 4.01 -19.27
C LEU A 185 -0.74 5.31 -18.50
N ASN A 186 0.18 5.32 -17.54
CA ASN A 186 0.52 6.53 -16.79
C ASN A 186 1.20 7.58 -17.69
N GLU A 187 2.10 7.18 -18.57
CA GLU A 187 2.77 8.06 -19.54
C GLU A 187 1.79 8.65 -20.58
N GLU A 188 0.88 7.84 -21.10
CA GLU A 188 -0.15 8.30 -22.05
C GLU A 188 -1.09 9.33 -21.42
N GLN A 189 -1.49 9.12 -20.16
CA GLN A 189 -2.35 10.08 -19.47
C GLN A 189 -1.62 11.38 -19.14
N GLU A 190 -0.32 11.29 -18.83
CA GLU A 190 0.52 12.46 -18.61
C GLU A 190 0.59 13.33 -19.86
N ALA A 191 0.90 12.72 -21.00
CA ALA A 191 0.95 13.43 -22.29
C ALA A 191 -0.39 14.10 -22.63
N LYS A 192 -1.54 13.45 -22.32
CA LYS A 192 -2.87 14.06 -22.53
C LYS A 192 -3.12 15.26 -21.61
N GLN A 193 -2.66 15.24 -20.36
CA GLN A 193 -2.84 16.34 -19.40
C GLN A 193 -1.96 17.55 -19.74
N GLU A 194 -0.73 17.33 -20.18
CA GLU A 194 0.16 18.39 -20.64
C GLU A 194 -0.45 19.16 -21.83
N VAL A 195 -1.08 18.44 -22.74
CA VAL A 195 -1.76 19.07 -23.90
C VAL A 195 -2.99 19.87 -23.47
N GLN A 196 -3.67 19.49 -22.38
CA GLN A 196 -4.90 20.15 -21.92
C GLN A 196 -4.67 21.26 -20.91
N GLY A 197 -3.43 21.49 -20.44
CA GLY A 197 -3.09 22.54 -19.48
C GLY A 197 -3.78 22.42 -18.10
N VAL A 198 -4.15 21.20 -17.69
CA VAL A 198 -4.86 20.97 -16.44
C VAL A 198 -3.87 20.98 -15.29
N GLU A 199 -4.03 21.92 -14.34
CA GLU A 199 -3.24 21.97 -13.11
C GLU A 199 -3.47 20.69 -12.26
N MET A 200 -2.38 20.18 -11.66
CA MET A 200 -2.43 19.06 -10.72
C MET A 200 -3.37 19.39 -9.55
N GLN A 201 -4.37 18.53 -9.32
CA GLN A 201 -5.27 18.64 -8.17
C GLN A 201 -4.50 18.63 -6.85
N LYS A 202 -5.01 19.36 -5.84
CA LYS A 202 -4.51 19.26 -4.46
C LYS A 202 -4.71 17.84 -3.96
N HIS A 203 -3.59 17.16 -3.70
CA HIS A 203 -3.57 15.81 -3.17
C HIS A 203 -3.80 15.78 -1.66
N SER A 204 -4.29 14.66 -1.14
CA SER A 204 -4.40 14.40 0.31
C SER A 204 -3.03 14.48 1.00
N GLY A 205 -3.04 14.58 2.32
CA GLY A 205 -1.80 14.62 3.10
C GLY A 205 -0.91 13.40 2.87
N VAL A 206 -1.47 12.20 2.66
CA VAL A 206 -0.68 10.98 2.40
C VAL A 206 0.00 11.04 1.03
N THR A 207 -0.69 11.51 0.01
CA THR A 207 -0.09 11.69 -1.33
C THR A 207 1.06 12.72 -1.28
N GLN A 208 0.94 13.76 -0.45
CA GLN A 208 2.01 14.74 -0.27
C GLN A 208 3.28 14.16 0.38
N ILE A 209 3.18 13.12 1.21
CA ILE A 209 4.33 12.43 1.83
C ILE A 209 4.72 11.14 1.10
N ALA A 210 4.06 10.78 -0.01
CA ALA A 210 4.29 9.52 -0.72
C ALA A 210 5.75 9.35 -1.15
N ALA A 211 6.40 10.42 -1.63
CA ALA A 211 7.81 10.40 -2.01
C ALA A 211 8.73 9.99 -0.84
N ALA A 212 8.44 10.48 0.38
CA ALA A 212 9.19 10.09 1.57
C ALA A 212 8.94 8.62 1.96
N LEU A 213 7.71 8.13 1.82
CA LEU A 213 7.40 6.73 2.09
C LEU A 213 8.15 5.80 1.12
N ASP A 214 8.19 6.15 -0.16
CA ASP A 214 8.93 5.40 -1.18
C ASP A 214 10.44 5.49 -0.95
N TYR A 215 10.97 6.68 -0.60
CA TYR A 215 12.38 6.85 -0.26
C TYR A 215 12.80 5.92 0.89
N VAL A 216 12.02 5.85 1.97
CA VAL A 216 12.30 4.94 3.09
C VAL A 216 12.30 3.47 2.65
N ARG A 217 11.37 3.08 1.79
CA ARG A 217 11.30 1.68 1.28
C ARG A 217 12.50 1.30 0.43
N MET A 218 13.10 2.25 -0.27
CA MET A 218 14.27 2.03 -1.11
C MET A 218 15.57 2.12 -0.34
N GLU A 219 15.68 3.08 0.59
CA GLU A 219 16.93 3.43 1.26
C GLU A 219 17.02 2.93 2.72
N TYR A 220 16.09 2.06 3.18
CA TYR A 220 15.99 1.63 4.58
C TYR A 220 17.30 1.07 5.16
N MET A 221 18.16 0.48 4.34
CA MET A 221 19.47 -0.06 4.75
C MET A 221 20.47 1.04 5.13
N HIS A 222 20.29 2.23 4.59
CA HIS A 222 21.19 3.36 4.80
C HIS A 222 20.75 4.25 5.96
N MET A 223 21.61 5.16 6.40
CA MET A 223 21.23 6.18 7.37
C MET A 223 20.28 7.17 6.68
N ILE A 224 19.06 7.27 7.15
CA ILE A 224 18.05 8.21 6.65
C ILE A 224 17.83 9.30 7.70
N ARG A 225 17.97 10.54 7.31
CA ARG A 225 17.62 11.71 8.11
C ARG A 225 16.23 12.22 7.77
N VAL A 226 15.50 12.70 8.77
CA VAL A 226 14.14 13.21 8.52
C VAL A 226 14.15 14.45 7.61
N GLU A 227 15.23 15.22 7.65
CA GLU A 227 15.47 16.34 6.75
C GLU A 227 15.48 15.89 5.27
N GLU A 228 16.12 14.77 4.95
CA GLU A 228 16.14 14.18 3.59
C GLU A 228 14.73 13.83 3.14
N LEU A 229 13.93 13.22 4.02
CA LEU A 229 12.53 12.90 3.73
C LEU A 229 11.68 14.13 3.46
N ALA A 230 11.93 15.21 4.20
CA ALA A 230 11.25 16.49 3.98
C ALA A 230 11.63 17.10 2.62
N GLN A 231 12.90 17.00 2.22
CA GLN A 231 13.41 17.47 0.91
C GLN A 231 12.77 16.68 -0.24
N GLU A 232 12.65 15.35 -0.13
CA GLU A 232 11.94 14.52 -1.13
C GLU A 232 10.49 14.96 -1.34
N CYS A 233 9.85 15.50 -0.29
CA CYS A 233 8.49 16.02 -0.34
C CYS A 233 8.43 17.53 -0.63
N HIS A 234 9.54 18.20 -0.92
CA HIS A 234 9.63 19.66 -1.13
C HIS A 234 9.05 20.47 0.04
N MET A 235 9.28 20.02 1.28
CA MET A 235 8.74 20.62 2.50
C MET A 235 9.84 21.03 3.48
N SER A 236 9.54 21.97 4.38
CA SER A 236 10.37 22.18 5.56
C SER A 236 10.22 20.99 6.52
N GLU A 237 11.29 20.64 7.26
CA GLU A 237 11.28 19.51 8.20
C GLU A 237 10.14 19.62 9.23
N THR A 238 9.87 20.81 9.76
CA THR A 238 8.81 21.05 10.74
C THR A 238 7.42 20.77 10.14
N HIS A 239 7.18 21.22 8.91
CA HIS A 239 5.91 20.96 8.23
C HIS A 239 5.75 19.48 7.91
N PHE A 240 6.81 18.85 7.38
CA PHE A 240 6.84 17.43 7.07
C PHE A 240 6.54 16.56 8.31
N ARG A 241 7.22 16.77 9.45
CA ARG A 241 6.98 16.01 10.67
C ARG A 241 5.52 16.07 11.10
N ARG A 242 4.94 17.27 11.15
CA ARG A 242 3.54 17.48 11.53
C ARG A 242 2.58 16.79 10.58
N LEU A 243 2.80 16.92 9.27
CA LEU A 243 1.97 16.28 8.26
C LEU A 243 2.11 14.76 8.32
N PHE A 244 3.35 14.25 8.39
CA PHE A 244 3.63 12.83 8.48
C PHE A 244 2.95 12.20 9.72
N GLU A 245 3.09 12.78 10.90
CA GLU A 245 2.45 12.30 12.12
C GLU A 245 0.92 12.36 12.03
N SER A 246 0.37 13.36 11.35
CA SER A 246 -1.08 13.45 11.16
C SER A 246 -1.63 12.39 10.22
N CYS A 247 -0.87 12.00 9.19
CA CYS A 247 -1.26 11.02 8.19
C CYS A 247 -1.00 9.58 8.65
N MET A 248 0.17 9.34 9.27
CA MET A 248 0.66 8.00 9.57
C MET A 248 0.39 7.57 11.01
N ASN A 249 -0.07 8.48 11.87
CA ASN A 249 -0.21 8.27 13.33
C ASN A 249 1.06 7.74 14.01
N MET A 250 2.22 8.01 13.41
CA MET A 250 3.54 7.66 13.96
C MET A 250 4.60 8.65 13.47
N SER A 251 5.74 8.71 14.18
CA SER A 251 6.84 9.57 13.76
C SER A 251 7.54 9.03 12.50
N PRO A 252 8.19 9.91 11.68
CA PRO A 252 9.01 9.47 10.55
C PRO A 252 10.09 8.45 10.94
N VAL A 253 10.73 8.62 12.10
CA VAL A 253 11.75 7.69 12.63
C VAL A 253 11.15 6.32 12.96
N ASP A 254 9.94 6.31 13.53
CA ASP A 254 9.23 5.06 13.81
C ASP A 254 8.87 4.33 12.52
N TYR A 255 8.46 5.05 11.48
CA TYR A 255 8.18 4.47 10.17
C TYR A 255 9.43 3.87 9.52
N ILE A 256 10.57 4.58 9.55
CA ILE A 256 11.85 4.01 9.08
C ILE A 256 12.15 2.69 9.80
N ASN A 257 12.04 2.69 11.14
CA ASN A 257 12.30 1.50 11.93
C ASN A 257 11.28 0.38 11.67
N LEU A 258 10.01 0.72 11.44
CA LEU A 258 8.98 -0.25 11.05
C LEU A 258 9.35 -0.96 9.76
N VAL A 259 9.69 -0.20 8.69
CA VAL A 259 10.12 -0.77 7.40
C VAL A 259 11.34 -1.69 7.59
N ARG A 260 12.33 -1.27 8.38
CA ARG A 260 13.50 -2.11 8.70
C ARG A 260 13.13 -3.42 9.39
N ILE A 261 12.21 -3.38 10.35
CA ILE A 261 11.73 -4.59 11.04
C ILE A 261 10.99 -5.53 10.08
N GLN A 262 10.18 -5.00 9.17
CA GLN A 262 9.52 -5.81 8.15
C GLN A 262 10.53 -6.53 7.26
N LYS A 263 11.54 -5.81 6.76
CA LYS A 263 12.63 -6.40 5.96
C LYS A 263 13.48 -7.39 6.77
N ALA A 264 13.62 -7.17 8.09
CA ALA A 264 14.26 -8.15 8.96
C ALA A 264 13.45 -9.44 9.07
N CYS A 265 12.12 -9.37 9.16
CA CYS A 265 11.25 -10.55 9.14
C CYS A 265 11.44 -11.37 7.86
N ASP A 266 11.47 -10.70 6.70
CA ASP A 266 11.75 -11.36 5.41
C ASP A 266 13.11 -12.06 5.38
N LEU A 267 14.15 -11.41 5.91
CA LEU A 267 15.49 -12.00 6.01
C LEU A 267 15.53 -13.19 6.97
N LEU A 268 14.90 -13.07 8.14
CA LEU A 268 14.87 -14.13 9.15
C LEU A 268 14.18 -15.41 8.65
N LYS A 269 13.19 -15.29 7.74
CA LYS A 269 12.54 -16.43 7.07
C LYS A 269 13.46 -17.10 6.05
N LYS A 270 14.31 -16.33 5.37
CA LYS A 270 15.08 -16.78 4.20
C LYS A 270 16.52 -17.18 4.51
N THR A 271 17.05 -16.81 5.70
CA THR A 271 18.48 -16.97 6.01
C THR A 271 18.70 -17.60 7.37
N THR A 272 19.91 -18.18 7.53
CA THR A 272 20.45 -18.67 8.81
C THR A 272 21.36 -17.64 9.49
N ASP A 273 21.39 -16.42 8.99
CA ASP A 273 22.22 -15.33 9.52
C ASP A 273 22.00 -15.11 11.04
N SER A 274 23.04 -14.65 11.72
CA SER A 274 22.94 -14.22 13.10
C SER A 274 22.09 -12.94 13.22
N MET A 275 21.54 -12.68 14.41
CA MET A 275 20.74 -11.47 14.66
C MET A 275 21.53 -10.18 14.43
N ASP A 276 22.84 -10.20 14.68
CA ASP A 276 23.73 -9.06 14.43
C ASP A 276 23.84 -8.77 12.93
N ILE A 277 24.03 -9.82 12.11
CA ILE A 277 24.10 -9.70 10.65
C ILE A 277 22.77 -9.21 10.09
N VAL A 278 21.64 -9.76 10.55
CA VAL A 278 20.32 -9.30 10.12
C VAL A 278 20.10 -7.84 10.49
N ALA A 279 20.41 -7.43 11.73
CA ALA A 279 20.29 -6.05 12.19
C ALA A 279 21.07 -5.08 11.28
N GLN A 280 22.33 -5.40 10.96
CA GLN A 280 23.16 -4.59 10.07
C GLN A 280 22.60 -4.53 8.64
N LYS A 281 22.20 -5.66 8.07
CA LYS A 281 21.62 -5.73 6.71
C LYS A 281 20.37 -4.89 6.53
N VAL A 282 19.60 -4.69 7.61
CA VAL A 282 18.38 -3.85 7.57
C VAL A 282 18.60 -2.43 8.09
N GLY A 283 19.84 -2.01 8.29
CA GLY A 283 20.21 -0.62 8.59
C GLY A 283 20.18 -0.22 10.06
N PHE A 284 20.16 -1.17 11.01
CA PHE A 284 20.37 -0.85 12.42
C PHE A 284 21.86 -0.81 12.75
N THR A 285 22.27 0.22 13.47
CA THR A 285 23.67 0.40 13.91
C THR A 285 24.05 -0.51 15.07
N THR A 286 23.08 -0.96 15.87
CA THR A 286 23.31 -1.87 17.00
C THR A 286 22.19 -2.88 17.13
N THR A 287 22.54 -4.11 17.53
CA THR A 287 21.57 -5.18 17.81
C THR A 287 20.63 -4.83 18.98
N SER A 288 21.09 -4.03 19.92
CA SER A 288 20.23 -3.56 21.03
C SER A 288 19.09 -2.68 20.51
N THR A 289 19.36 -1.75 19.59
CA THR A 289 18.34 -0.91 18.96
C THR A 289 17.41 -1.76 18.08
N PHE A 290 17.94 -2.71 17.34
CA PHE A 290 17.16 -3.67 16.57
C PHE A 290 16.19 -4.45 17.47
N ASN A 291 16.67 -5.11 18.53
CA ASN A 291 15.84 -5.90 19.44
C ASN A 291 14.74 -5.07 20.11
N ARG A 292 15.06 -3.83 20.51
CA ARG A 292 14.08 -2.90 21.11
C ARG A 292 12.97 -2.55 20.11
N ASN A 293 13.31 -2.21 18.88
CA ASN A 293 12.32 -1.89 17.86
C ASN A 293 11.52 -3.13 17.43
N PHE A 294 12.17 -4.28 17.31
CA PHE A 294 11.51 -5.53 17.02
C PHE A 294 10.44 -5.85 18.06
N LYS A 295 10.79 -5.75 19.35
CA LYS A 295 9.84 -5.92 20.46
C LYS A 295 8.76 -4.84 20.47
N LYS A 296 9.09 -3.58 20.13
CA LYS A 296 8.13 -2.48 20.04
C LYS A 296 7.02 -2.77 19.03
N PHE A 297 7.38 -3.26 17.83
CA PHE A 297 6.41 -3.45 16.74
C PHE A 297 5.75 -4.82 16.75
N LEU A 298 6.43 -5.87 17.20
CA LEU A 298 5.97 -7.25 17.10
C LEU A 298 5.64 -7.92 18.44
N ASN A 299 5.86 -7.23 19.57
CA ASN A 299 5.66 -7.75 20.92
C ASN A 299 6.45 -9.04 21.24
N THR A 300 7.48 -9.37 20.45
CA THR A 300 8.30 -10.57 20.59
C THR A 300 9.76 -10.26 20.29
N SER A 301 10.68 -11.17 20.64
CA SER A 301 12.07 -11.06 20.25
C SER A 301 12.30 -11.60 18.83
N PRO A 302 13.34 -11.11 18.10
CA PRO A 302 13.67 -11.63 16.78
C PRO A 302 13.90 -13.15 16.77
N TYR A 303 14.53 -13.67 17.82
CA TYR A 303 14.80 -15.10 17.98
C TYR A 303 13.51 -15.90 18.11
N GLN A 304 12.60 -15.48 18.99
CA GLN A 304 11.31 -16.16 19.18
C GLN A 304 10.45 -16.08 17.92
N TRP A 305 10.47 -14.95 17.23
CA TRP A 305 9.78 -14.78 15.95
C TRP A 305 10.33 -15.73 14.88
N LYS A 306 11.65 -15.92 14.80
CA LYS A 306 12.29 -16.84 13.86
C LYS A 306 11.89 -18.30 14.08
N ILE A 307 11.69 -18.71 15.34
CA ILE A 307 11.28 -20.08 15.70
C ILE A 307 9.79 -20.32 15.39
N ASN A 308 8.94 -19.30 15.58
CA ASN A 308 7.49 -19.38 15.41
C ASN A 308 6.95 -18.26 14.52
N PRO A 309 7.32 -18.20 13.23
CA PRO A 309 6.93 -17.09 12.36
C PRO A 309 5.40 -17.01 12.16
N GLU A 310 4.71 -18.14 12.06
CA GLU A 310 3.26 -18.20 11.80
C GLU A 310 2.39 -17.56 12.90
N ASN A 311 2.85 -17.58 14.15
CA ASN A 311 2.11 -16.99 15.27
C ASN A 311 2.10 -15.45 15.26
N TYR A 312 2.96 -14.81 14.48
CA TYR A 312 3.17 -13.37 14.50
C TYR A 312 2.87 -12.66 13.19
N GLU A 313 2.67 -13.39 12.10
CA GLU A 313 2.31 -12.81 10.79
C GLU A 313 1.01 -12.01 10.84
N THR A 314 0.03 -12.46 11.65
CA THR A 314 -1.25 -11.77 11.86
C THR A 314 -1.18 -10.63 12.89
N LYS A 315 -0.08 -10.52 13.66
CA LYS A 315 0.09 -9.47 14.68
C LYS A 315 0.95 -8.31 14.22
N LEU A 316 1.49 -8.39 13.00
CA LEU A 316 2.56 -7.52 12.53
C LEU A 316 2.23 -6.02 12.54
N LEU A 317 1.00 -5.60 12.78
CA LEU A 317 0.69 -4.17 12.79
C LEU A 317 -0.60 -3.75 13.51
N ASN A 318 -1.11 -4.54 14.46
CA ASN A 318 -2.41 -4.26 15.07
C ASN A 318 -3.60 -4.24 14.07
N TYR A 319 -3.38 -4.75 12.86
CA TYR A 319 -4.43 -4.89 11.85
C TYR A 319 -4.97 -6.31 11.91
N ASN A 320 -6.20 -6.45 12.40
CA ASN A 320 -6.96 -7.71 12.39
C ASN A 320 -7.39 -8.12 10.97
N ILE A 321 -6.55 -7.89 9.98
CA ILE A 321 -6.82 -8.31 8.62
C ILE A 321 -6.22 -9.70 8.43
N SER A 322 -7.04 -10.70 8.66
CA SER A 322 -6.75 -12.04 8.17
C SER A 322 -7.14 -12.09 6.70
N ALA A 323 -6.21 -12.47 5.82
CA ALA A 323 -6.53 -12.78 4.43
C ALA A 323 -7.68 -13.82 4.31
N ARG A 324 -7.92 -14.61 5.37
CA ARG A 324 -9.02 -15.57 5.48
C ARG A 324 -10.35 -14.98 5.94
N LYS A 325 -10.34 -13.82 6.62
CA LYS A 325 -11.57 -13.19 7.16
C LYS A 325 -11.97 -11.93 6.41
N GLY A 326 -11.08 -11.43 5.56
CA GLY A 326 -11.29 -10.17 4.86
C GLY A 326 -11.31 -8.95 5.78
N TRP A 327 -11.68 -7.86 5.24
CA TRP A 327 -11.78 -6.52 5.84
C TRP A 327 -12.84 -6.44 6.93
#